data_f6b9cc882c54f3cfcc12e5c7028e45f0
#
_entry.id   f6b9cc882c54f3cfcc12e5c7028e45f0
#
_cell.length_a   1.000
_cell.length_b   1.000
_cell.length_c   1.000
_cell.angle_alpha   90.00
_cell.angle_beta   90.00
_cell.angle_gamma   90.00
#
_symmetry.space_group_name_H-M   'P 1'
#
loop_
_entity.id
_entity.type
_entity.pdbx_description
1 polymer ?
#
loop_
_entity_poly.entity_id
_entity_poly.type
_entity_poly.pdbx_seq_one_letter_code
_entity_poly.pdbx_strand_id
1 'polypeptide(L)'
;FLQNMYYFKLNIQNITEGFGNWPGSKICRKRYLNSFFKLRILKIKHMNYPFWRIDKEKSIQLLKEGGWHFTYLMSPSDISQKIQSMAHTEFNKEKFKNIKNIKNKVISLKDPFDRNFRYKKVEIDNTYPEYIKNNLEFFKEWII
;
A
#
# COMPACT_ATOMS: atom_id res chain seq x y z
N PHE A 1 -0.91 11.75 4.06
CA PHE A 1 0.31 11.00 4.39
C PHE A 1 0.75 10.19 3.18
N LEU A 2 2.04 10.22 2.86
CA LEU A 2 2.67 9.26 1.96
C LEU A 2 3.27 8.14 2.79
N GLN A 3 2.73 6.94 2.62
CA GLN A 3 3.16 5.75 3.35
C GLN A 3 3.97 4.85 2.42
N ASN A 4 5.10 4.34 2.89
CA ASN A 4 5.87 3.35 2.15
C ASN A 4 5.05 2.06 1.99
N MET A 5 5.00 1.52 0.78
CA MET A 5 4.24 0.32 0.48
C MET A 5 5.08 -0.94 0.62
N TYR A 6 4.56 -1.89 1.38
CA TYR A 6 5.16 -3.21 1.57
C TYR A 6 4.19 -4.30 1.13
N TYR A 7 4.73 -5.34 0.51
CA TYR A 7 3.94 -6.46 -0.03
C TYR A 7 4.38 -7.78 0.55
N PHE A 8 3.44 -8.65 0.88
CA PHE A 8 3.61 -10.03 1.31
C PHE A 8 4.31 -10.21 2.66
N LYS A 9 5.38 -9.51 2.87
CA LYS A 9 6.23 -9.55 4.06
C LYS A 9 6.44 -8.13 4.60
N LEU A 10 6.83 -8.03 5.86
CA LEU A 10 7.07 -6.74 6.52
C LEU A 10 8.21 -5.96 5.85
N ASN A 11 9.18 -6.68 5.27
CA ASN A 11 10.40 -6.10 4.73
C ASN A 11 10.54 -6.23 3.20
N ILE A 12 9.46 -6.46 2.48
CA ILE A 12 9.43 -6.37 1.01
C ILE A 12 8.80 -5.04 0.60
N GLN A 13 9.63 -4.06 0.32
CA GLN A 13 9.20 -2.72 -0.08
C GLN A 13 8.98 -2.61 -1.60
N ASN A 14 7.88 -1.98 -1.99
CA ASN A 14 7.67 -1.57 -3.38
C ASN A 14 8.51 -0.32 -3.66
N ILE A 15 9.43 -0.42 -4.62
CA ILE A 15 10.33 0.66 -5.05
C ILE A 15 9.99 1.18 -6.46
N THR A 16 8.81 0.88 -6.95
CA THR A 16 8.36 1.34 -8.27
C THR A 16 8.13 2.85 -8.26
N GLU A 17 8.76 3.55 -9.18
CA GLU A 17 8.58 4.99 -9.32
C GLU A 17 7.09 5.34 -9.51
N GLY A 18 6.60 6.33 -8.77
CA GLY A 18 5.20 6.75 -8.76
C GLY A 18 4.23 5.81 -8.03
N PHE A 19 4.66 4.59 -7.65
CA PHE A 19 3.82 3.58 -7.00
C PHE A 19 4.40 3.03 -5.68
N GLY A 20 5.59 3.46 -5.30
CA GLY A 20 6.25 3.02 -4.05
C GLY A 20 5.62 3.60 -2.79
N ASN A 21 4.80 4.64 -2.93
CA ASN A 21 4.11 5.28 -1.83
C ASN A 21 2.58 5.24 -2.00
N TRP A 22 1.88 5.00 -0.91
CA TRP A 22 0.42 5.00 -0.88
C TRP A 22 -0.13 6.25 -0.19
N PRO A 23 -0.90 7.11 -0.90
CA PRO A 23 -1.44 8.36 -0.37
C PRO A 23 -2.86 8.18 0.21
N GLY A 24 -3.18 7.02 0.74
CA GLY A 24 -4.55 6.70 1.15
C GLY A 24 -4.97 7.29 2.50
N SER A 25 -4.04 7.43 3.43
CA SER A 25 -4.33 7.97 4.77
C SER A 25 -4.43 9.48 4.74
N LYS A 26 -5.52 10.01 5.31
CA LYS A 26 -5.84 11.44 5.31
C LYS A 26 -6.38 11.87 6.67
N ILE A 27 -6.07 13.10 7.06
CA ILE A 27 -6.59 13.74 8.26
C ILE A 27 -7.08 15.15 7.93
N CYS A 28 -8.12 15.57 8.58
CA CYS A 28 -8.56 16.97 8.57
C CYS A 28 -9.15 17.35 9.95
N ARG A 29 -9.19 18.63 10.25
CA ARG A 29 -9.92 19.10 11.43
C ARG A 29 -11.42 18.90 11.22
N LYS A 30 -12.14 18.44 12.26
CA LYS A 30 -13.59 18.18 12.20
C LYS A 30 -14.38 19.34 11.61
N ARG A 31 -14.02 20.58 11.95
CA ARG A 31 -14.70 21.81 11.47
C ARG A 31 -14.60 22.01 9.94
N TYR A 32 -13.64 21.36 9.25
CA TYR A 32 -13.47 21.43 7.81
C TYR A 32 -13.96 20.17 7.09
N LEU A 33 -14.45 19.18 7.83
CA LEU A 33 -14.96 17.95 7.26
C LEU A 33 -16.38 18.15 6.73
N ASN A 34 -16.51 18.44 5.45
CA ASN A 34 -17.81 18.52 4.79
C ASN A 34 -18.49 17.15 4.69
N SER A 35 -17.72 16.13 4.28
CA SER A 35 -18.16 14.73 4.26
C SER A 35 -16.96 13.79 4.17
N PHE A 36 -17.12 12.57 4.67
CA PHE A 36 -16.11 11.51 4.51
C PHE A 36 -15.84 11.17 3.05
N PHE A 37 -16.87 11.22 2.19
CA PHE A 37 -16.72 10.98 0.77
C PHE A 37 -15.78 12.03 0.12
N LYS A 38 -15.99 13.32 0.40
CA LYS A 38 -15.11 14.39 -0.11
C LYS A 38 -13.66 14.21 0.34
N LEU A 39 -13.46 13.88 1.61
CA LEU A 39 -12.11 13.59 2.13
C LEU A 39 -11.49 12.37 1.42
N ARG A 40 -12.26 11.30 1.21
CA ARG A 40 -11.80 10.09 0.53
C ARG A 40 -11.35 10.31 -0.90
N ILE A 41 -12.10 11.09 -1.69
CA ILE A 41 -11.78 11.34 -3.11
C ILE A 41 -10.70 12.40 -3.34
N LEU A 42 -10.25 13.08 -2.29
CA LEU A 42 -9.16 14.06 -2.37
C LEU A 42 -7.90 13.40 -2.93
N LYS A 43 -7.30 14.02 -3.94
CA LYS A 43 -6.09 13.49 -4.62
C LYS A 43 -4.97 14.53 -4.61
N ILE A 44 -3.74 14.09 -4.48
CA ILE A 44 -2.54 14.95 -4.50
C ILE A 44 -2.51 15.81 -5.77
N LYS A 45 -2.88 15.26 -6.92
CA LYS A 45 -2.92 15.99 -8.19
C LYS A 45 -3.80 17.24 -8.18
N HIS A 46 -4.73 17.38 -7.19
CA HIS A 46 -5.54 18.58 -7.07
C HIS A 46 -4.69 19.83 -6.76
N MET A 47 -3.53 19.66 -6.11
CA MET A 47 -2.59 20.76 -5.81
C MET A 47 -2.09 21.45 -7.09
N ASN A 48 -2.00 20.71 -8.19
CA ASN A 48 -1.46 21.17 -9.47
C ASN A 48 -2.55 21.70 -10.43
N TYR A 49 -3.82 21.72 -10.00
CA TYR A 49 -4.88 22.26 -10.84
C TYR A 49 -4.85 23.79 -10.89
N PRO A 50 -5.17 24.40 -12.04
CA PRO A 50 -5.24 25.85 -12.20
C PRO A 50 -6.17 26.49 -11.16
N PHE A 51 -5.94 27.77 -10.86
CA PHE A 51 -6.68 28.48 -9.80
C PHE A 51 -8.20 28.54 -10.05
N TRP A 52 -8.65 28.56 -11.29
CA TRP A 52 -10.08 28.58 -11.65
C TRP A 52 -10.83 27.26 -11.38
N ARG A 53 -10.10 26.16 -11.13
CA ARG A 53 -10.73 24.91 -10.69
C ARG A 53 -11.07 24.97 -9.20
N ILE A 54 -12.07 25.80 -8.88
CA ILE A 54 -12.56 26.00 -7.50
C ILE A 54 -13.31 24.78 -6.93
N ASP A 55 -13.69 23.85 -7.81
CA ASP A 55 -14.32 22.58 -7.46
C ASP A 55 -13.34 21.58 -6.81
N LYS A 56 -12.05 21.88 -6.81
CA LYS A 56 -11.01 21.02 -6.26
C LYS A 56 -10.31 21.67 -5.07
N GLU A 57 -10.31 20.94 -3.95
CA GLU A 57 -9.52 21.33 -2.78
C GLU A 57 -8.02 21.27 -3.11
N LYS A 58 -7.32 22.37 -2.92
CA LYS A 58 -5.90 22.53 -3.21
C LYS A 58 -5.05 22.75 -1.95
N SER A 59 -5.68 23.12 -0.83
CA SER A 59 -5.02 23.35 0.46
C SER A 59 -4.64 22.01 1.10
N ILE A 60 -3.80 21.23 0.39
CA ILE A 60 -3.38 19.90 0.82
C ILE A 60 -1.95 19.99 1.35
N GLN A 61 -1.75 19.61 2.61
CA GLN A 61 -0.42 19.38 3.15
C GLN A 61 -0.02 17.93 2.93
N LEU A 62 1.12 17.70 2.29
CA LEU A 62 1.66 16.38 2.03
C LEU A 62 2.75 16.04 3.05
N LEU A 63 2.49 15.06 3.88
CA LEU A 63 3.47 14.54 4.83
C LEU A 63 4.16 13.33 4.20
N LYS A 64 5.44 13.50 3.85
CA LYS A 64 6.31 12.41 3.39
C LYS A 64 6.67 11.51 4.57
N GLU A 65 7.04 10.27 4.29
CA GLU A 65 7.38 9.27 5.32
C GLU A 65 6.30 9.12 6.39
N GLY A 66 5.04 9.24 5.96
CA GLY A 66 3.86 9.28 6.83
C GLY A 66 3.42 7.91 7.36
N GLY A 67 4.31 6.92 7.37
CA GLY A 67 4.08 5.58 7.90
C GLY A 67 4.20 4.46 6.87
N TRP A 68 3.56 3.35 7.16
CA TRP A 68 3.67 2.09 6.42
C TRP A 68 2.30 1.66 5.89
N HIS A 69 2.29 1.13 4.68
CA HIS A 69 1.12 0.47 4.11
C HIS A 69 1.48 -0.98 3.77
N PHE A 70 1.15 -1.89 4.68
CA PHE A 70 1.33 -3.32 4.47
C PHE A 70 0.14 -3.90 3.70
N THR A 71 0.42 -4.53 2.57
CA THR A 71 -0.61 -5.18 1.77
C THR A 71 -0.23 -6.64 1.48
N TYR A 72 -1.24 -7.52 1.44
CA TYR A 72 -1.04 -8.98 1.28
C TYR A 72 -0.11 -9.60 2.34
N LEU A 73 -0.03 -9.01 3.54
CA LEU A 73 0.66 -9.58 4.69
C LEU A 73 -0.23 -10.68 5.29
N MET A 74 -0.27 -11.81 4.62
CA MET A 74 -1.12 -12.94 4.94
C MET A 74 -0.63 -14.21 4.22
N SER A 75 -1.18 -15.37 4.56
CA SER A 75 -0.83 -16.62 3.91
C SER A 75 -1.19 -16.62 2.42
N PRO A 76 -0.53 -17.43 1.58
CA PRO A 76 -0.88 -17.55 0.17
C PRO A 76 -2.33 -18.00 -0.10
N SER A 77 -2.92 -18.79 0.81
CA SER A 77 -4.34 -19.17 0.76
C SER A 77 -5.24 -17.97 0.98
N ASP A 78 -4.95 -17.15 1.99
CA ASP A 78 -5.72 -15.96 2.30
C ASP A 78 -5.59 -14.89 1.20
N ILE A 79 -4.40 -14.80 0.58
CA ILE A 79 -4.20 -13.93 -0.60
C ILE A 79 -5.12 -14.39 -1.73
N SER A 80 -5.19 -15.70 -1.99
CA SER A 80 -6.09 -16.27 -3.01
C SER A 80 -7.56 -15.93 -2.72
N GLN A 81 -8.02 -16.12 -1.49
CA GLN A 81 -9.36 -15.76 -1.05
C GLN A 81 -9.64 -14.26 -1.23
N LYS A 82 -8.70 -13.42 -0.80
CA LYS A 82 -8.80 -11.96 -0.94
C LYS A 82 -8.95 -11.56 -2.41
N ILE A 83 -8.17 -12.15 -3.32
CA ILE A 83 -8.27 -11.87 -4.76
C ILE A 83 -9.66 -12.26 -5.31
N GLN A 84 -10.23 -13.37 -4.85
CA GLN A 84 -11.55 -13.81 -5.27
C GLN A 84 -12.68 -12.89 -4.78
N SER A 85 -12.51 -12.27 -3.61
CA SER A 85 -13.49 -11.38 -2.97
C SER A 85 -13.34 -9.90 -3.33
N MET A 86 -12.30 -9.54 -4.10
CA MET A 86 -12.06 -8.14 -4.48
C MET A 86 -13.09 -7.63 -5.48
N ALA A 87 -13.46 -6.35 -5.34
CA ALA A 87 -14.29 -5.63 -6.31
C ALA A 87 -13.65 -5.48 -7.70
N HIS A 88 -12.33 -5.64 -7.79
CA HIS A 88 -11.56 -5.60 -9.04
C HIS A 88 -11.58 -6.95 -9.72
N THR A 89 -12.70 -7.25 -10.39
CA THR A 89 -12.95 -8.54 -11.05
C THR A 89 -11.95 -8.87 -12.16
N GLU A 90 -11.29 -7.86 -12.74
CA GLU A 90 -10.24 -8.03 -13.74
C GLU A 90 -9.03 -8.83 -13.24
N PHE A 91 -8.81 -8.84 -11.91
CA PHE A 91 -7.78 -9.64 -11.26
C PHE A 91 -8.24 -11.03 -10.80
N ASN A 92 -9.54 -11.33 -10.86
CA ASN A 92 -10.07 -12.66 -10.49
C ASN A 92 -9.83 -13.69 -11.61
N LYS A 93 -8.57 -13.82 -12.03
CA LYS A 93 -8.15 -14.82 -13.03
C LYS A 93 -7.41 -15.94 -12.34
N GLU A 94 -7.53 -17.16 -12.87
CA GLU A 94 -6.91 -18.36 -12.29
C GLU A 94 -5.41 -18.17 -12.03
N LYS A 95 -4.68 -17.56 -12.97
CA LYS A 95 -3.26 -17.30 -12.84
C LYS A 95 -2.87 -16.44 -11.62
N PHE A 96 -3.76 -15.57 -11.13
CA PHE A 96 -3.51 -14.69 -10.00
C PHE A 96 -3.93 -15.29 -8.66
N LYS A 97 -4.96 -16.13 -8.65
CA LYS A 97 -5.49 -16.77 -7.43
C LYS A 97 -4.89 -18.14 -7.13
N ASN A 98 -4.16 -18.72 -8.08
CA ASN A 98 -3.49 -20.02 -7.87
C ASN A 98 -2.42 -19.88 -6.76
N ILE A 99 -2.57 -20.69 -5.70
CA ILE A 99 -1.72 -20.64 -4.50
C ILE A 99 -0.25 -20.90 -4.83
N LYS A 100 0.06 -21.84 -5.75
CA LYS A 100 1.42 -22.14 -6.18
C LYS A 100 2.08 -20.94 -6.87
N ASN A 101 1.32 -20.26 -7.73
CA ASN A 101 1.78 -19.05 -8.41
C ASN A 101 2.02 -17.91 -7.41
N ILE A 102 1.13 -17.73 -6.43
CA ILE A 102 1.30 -16.72 -5.36
C ILE A 102 2.59 -17.01 -4.58
N LYS A 103 2.82 -18.25 -4.13
CA LYS A 103 4.05 -18.63 -3.44
C LYS A 103 5.29 -18.30 -4.26
N ASN A 104 5.30 -18.65 -5.54
CA ASN A 104 6.42 -18.38 -6.44
C ASN A 104 6.68 -16.87 -6.58
N LYS A 105 5.64 -16.06 -6.68
CA LYS A 105 5.75 -14.59 -6.78
C LYS A 105 6.30 -13.97 -5.49
N VAL A 106 5.87 -14.45 -4.33
CA VAL A 106 6.42 -14.01 -3.03
C VAL A 106 7.92 -14.29 -2.96
N ILE A 107 8.36 -15.50 -3.32
CA ILE A 107 9.78 -15.91 -3.30
C ILE A 107 10.59 -15.12 -4.30
N SER A 108 10.08 -14.93 -5.52
CA SER A 108 10.78 -14.24 -6.61
C SER A 108 10.66 -12.72 -6.59
N LEU A 109 10.03 -12.14 -5.56
CA LEU A 109 9.75 -10.71 -5.41
C LEU A 109 9.07 -10.11 -6.66
N LYS A 110 8.09 -10.84 -7.22
CA LYS A 110 7.33 -10.40 -8.39
C LYS A 110 5.94 -9.89 -8.00
N ASP A 111 5.44 -8.95 -8.79
CA ASP A 111 4.10 -8.41 -8.59
C ASP A 111 3.02 -9.49 -8.69
N PRO A 112 2.04 -9.54 -7.76
CA PRO A 112 0.97 -10.54 -7.80
C PRO A 112 0.11 -10.44 -9.06
N PHE A 113 0.03 -9.27 -9.69
CA PHE A 113 -0.84 -8.99 -10.83
C PHE A 113 -0.08 -8.69 -12.15
N ASP A 114 1.22 -8.98 -12.22
CA ASP A 114 2.06 -8.75 -13.40
C ASP A 114 2.07 -7.29 -13.90
N ARG A 115 2.02 -6.30 -12.96
CA ARG A 115 2.01 -4.86 -13.26
C ARG A 115 3.39 -4.24 -13.45
N ASN A 116 4.45 -5.05 -13.55
CA ASN A 116 5.84 -4.62 -13.61
C ASN A 116 6.32 -3.83 -12.39
N PHE A 117 5.70 -4.04 -11.22
CA PHE A 117 6.17 -3.45 -9.98
C PHE A 117 7.51 -4.08 -9.57
N ARG A 118 8.37 -3.25 -9.00
CA ARG A 118 9.70 -3.64 -8.51
C ARG A 118 9.68 -3.65 -6.99
N TYR A 119 10.18 -4.73 -6.43
CA TYR A 119 10.26 -4.91 -4.98
C TYR A 119 11.70 -5.10 -4.55
N LYS A 120 12.02 -4.65 -3.35
CA LYS A 120 13.32 -4.80 -2.72
C LYS A 120 13.12 -5.31 -1.30
N LYS A 121 13.96 -6.26 -0.90
CA LYS A 121 14.14 -6.60 0.50
C LYS A 121 14.86 -5.46 1.18
N VAL A 122 14.32 -4.98 2.30
CA VAL A 122 14.92 -3.93 3.14
C VAL A 122 15.15 -4.46 4.54
N GLU A 123 16.05 -3.84 5.27
CA GLU A 123 16.25 -4.14 6.69
C GLU A 123 15.15 -3.51 7.54
N ILE A 124 14.82 -4.15 8.65
CA ILE A 124 13.92 -3.58 9.65
C ILE A 124 14.76 -2.70 10.57
N ASP A 125 14.84 -1.43 10.24
CA ASP A 125 15.63 -0.42 10.91
C ASP A 125 14.78 0.50 11.82
N ASN A 126 15.36 1.60 12.25
CA ASN A 126 14.72 2.58 13.13
C ASN A 126 13.52 3.31 12.49
N THR A 127 13.28 3.17 11.19
CA THR A 127 12.10 3.72 10.51
C THR A 127 10.85 2.87 10.71
N TYR A 128 11.00 1.64 11.22
CA TYR A 128 9.87 0.74 11.50
C TYR A 128 9.18 1.03 12.83
N PRO A 129 7.90 0.62 13.00
CA PRO A 129 7.22 0.73 14.28
C PRO A 129 8.00 0.06 15.41
N GLU A 130 8.10 0.73 16.56
CA GLU A 130 8.78 0.21 17.75
C GLU A 130 8.32 -1.22 18.10
N TYR A 131 7.02 -1.48 18.01
CA TYR A 131 6.48 -2.79 18.33
C TYR A 131 7.05 -3.90 17.43
N ILE A 132 7.23 -3.63 16.13
CA ILE A 132 7.82 -4.61 15.20
C ILE A 132 9.29 -4.84 15.54
N LYS A 133 10.05 -3.76 15.76
CA LYS A 133 11.48 -3.84 16.09
C LYS A 133 11.75 -4.63 17.36
N ASN A 134 10.93 -4.41 18.37
CA ASN A 134 11.10 -5.05 19.68
C ASN A 134 10.57 -6.49 19.74
N ASN A 135 9.89 -6.97 18.70
CA ASN A 135 9.28 -8.29 18.66
C ASN A 135 9.61 -9.07 17.37
N LEU A 136 10.82 -8.95 16.85
CA LEU A 136 11.23 -9.57 15.58
C LEU A 136 11.03 -11.09 15.56
N GLU A 137 11.27 -11.77 16.69
CA GLU A 137 11.05 -13.23 16.81
C GLU A 137 9.58 -13.60 16.60
N PHE A 138 8.68 -12.80 17.13
CA PHE A 138 7.24 -12.98 16.90
C PHE A 138 6.86 -12.81 15.43
N PHE A 139 7.56 -11.93 14.72
CA PHE A 139 7.29 -11.61 13.31
C PHE A 139 8.18 -12.38 12.31
N LYS A 140 8.98 -13.35 12.74
CA LYS A 140 9.94 -14.05 11.87
C LYS A 140 9.33 -14.67 10.62
N GLU A 141 8.12 -15.19 10.71
CA GLU A 141 7.40 -15.73 9.54
C GLU A 141 7.02 -14.66 8.52
N TRP A 142 6.97 -13.39 8.93
CA TRP A 142 6.61 -12.25 8.10
C TRP A 142 7.82 -11.44 7.61
N ILE A 143 9.01 -11.93 7.84
CA ILE A 143 10.29 -11.34 7.46
C ILE A 143 11.04 -12.33 6.58
N ILE A 144 11.74 -11.87 5.55
CA ILE A 144 12.65 -12.69 4.73
C ILE A 144 14.06 -12.12 4.72
#